data_9395135b83cf69f5b057432b447ea1cf
#
_entry.id   9395135b83cf69f5b057432b447ea1cf
#
_cell.length_a   1.000
_cell.length_b   1.000
_cell.length_c   1.000
_cell.angle_alpha   90.00
_cell.angle_beta   90.00
_cell.angle_gamma   90.00
#
_symmetry.space_group_name_H-M   'P 1'
#
loop_
_entity.id
_entity.type
_entity.pdbx_description
1 polymer ?
#
loop_
_entity_poly.entity_id
_entity_poly.type
_entity_poly.pdbx_seq_one_letter_code
_entity_poly.pdbx_strand_id
1 'polypeptide(L)'
;MRKLIVAMCGVSLMAVSACAQDPDHFRDFRDKLIWQGPLMKTAFSALFNEAINSPTEWGRGIDGFAKRAGNSFGQRAVKATVELGLSPLTHEDLHFWRLGEGSVWARVKHVMLGTFWVRRDDGQGHTLAAGRITGAFAAGQMSRLWMPARLANFGAGVRTSGGTLGLDVGTDLFREFWPRKR
;
A
#
# COMPACT_ATOMS: atom_id res chain seq x y z
N MET A 1 9.56 -19.79 -11.05
CA MET A 1 8.64 -19.47 -9.95
C MET A 1 9.22 -19.75 -8.56
N ARG A 2 9.72 -20.96 -8.23
CA ARG A 2 10.33 -21.28 -6.92
C ARG A 2 11.45 -20.29 -6.48
N LYS A 3 12.36 -19.91 -7.38
CA LYS A 3 13.48 -18.99 -7.08
C LYS A 3 12.99 -17.57 -6.71
N LEU A 4 11.90 -17.09 -7.31
CA LEU A 4 11.31 -15.79 -7.01
C LEU A 4 10.62 -15.78 -5.64
N ILE A 5 9.93 -16.87 -5.30
CA ILE A 5 9.28 -17.05 -4.00
C ILE A 5 10.33 -17.11 -2.89
N VAL A 6 11.43 -17.82 -3.10
CA VAL A 6 12.54 -17.90 -2.14
C VAL A 6 13.23 -16.56 -1.96
N ALA A 7 13.46 -15.80 -3.04
CA ALA A 7 14.03 -14.45 -2.95
C ALA A 7 13.09 -13.48 -2.22
N MET A 8 11.78 -13.54 -2.46
CA MET A 8 10.80 -12.71 -1.78
C MET A 8 10.62 -13.11 -0.30
N CYS A 9 10.66 -14.40 0.03
CA CYS A 9 10.69 -14.85 1.43
C CYS A 9 11.98 -14.39 2.13
N GLY A 10 13.13 -14.40 1.45
CA GLY A 10 14.38 -13.90 1.98
C GLY A 10 14.34 -12.39 2.29
N VAL A 11 13.81 -11.59 1.38
CA VAL A 11 13.62 -10.13 1.60
C VAL A 11 12.62 -9.88 2.73
N SER A 12 11.54 -10.66 2.82
CA SER A 12 10.57 -10.54 3.91
C SER A 12 11.18 -10.93 5.26
N LEU A 13 12.01 -11.97 5.32
CA LEU A 13 12.71 -12.36 6.55
C LEU A 13 13.74 -11.30 6.97
N MET A 14 14.50 -10.73 6.04
CA MET A 14 15.46 -9.65 6.33
C MET A 14 14.75 -8.37 6.81
N ALA A 15 13.61 -8.02 6.21
CA ALA A 15 12.82 -6.86 6.64
C ALA A 15 12.23 -7.09 8.06
N VAL A 16 11.76 -8.29 8.36
CA VAL A 16 11.27 -8.65 9.69
C VAL A 16 12.41 -8.64 10.72
N SER A 17 13.60 -9.11 10.35
CA SER A 17 14.77 -9.07 11.23
C SER A 17 15.26 -7.64 11.49
N ALA A 18 15.23 -6.76 10.48
CA ALA A 18 15.57 -5.35 10.65
C ALA A 18 14.53 -4.62 11.53
N CYS A 19 13.24 -4.89 11.34
CA CYS A 19 12.17 -4.36 12.20
C CYS A 19 12.25 -4.86 13.65
N ALA A 20 12.80 -6.05 13.89
CA ALA A 20 12.95 -6.60 15.24
C ALA A 20 14.09 -5.95 16.03
N GLN A 21 15.03 -5.26 15.36
CA GLN A 21 16.18 -4.62 15.99
C GLN A 21 15.94 -3.16 16.35
N ASP A 22 14.91 -2.51 15.76
CA ASP A 22 14.58 -1.12 16.03
C ASP A 22 13.08 -0.99 16.41
N PRO A 23 12.78 -0.62 17.68
CA PRO A 23 11.41 -0.50 18.16
C PRO A 23 10.60 0.58 17.42
N ASP A 24 11.23 1.57 16.80
CA ASP A 24 10.55 2.61 16.05
C ASP A 24 10.08 2.08 14.68
N HIS A 25 10.87 1.25 14.01
CA HIS A 25 10.45 0.55 12.80
C HIS A 25 9.28 -0.42 13.04
N PHE A 26 9.23 -1.07 14.19
CA PHE A 26 8.09 -1.93 14.54
C PHE A 26 6.82 -1.12 14.79
N ARG A 27 6.90 0.03 15.41
CA ARG A 27 5.76 0.96 15.59
C ARG A 27 5.24 1.42 14.23
N ASP A 28 6.12 1.83 13.34
CA ASP A 28 5.75 2.26 11.98
C ASP A 28 5.06 1.14 11.19
N PHE A 29 5.54 -0.08 11.30
CA PHE A 29 4.91 -1.25 10.69
C PHE A 29 3.51 -1.49 11.25
N ARG A 30 3.38 -1.50 12.58
CA ARG A 30 2.10 -1.67 13.26
C ARG A 30 1.12 -0.56 12.85
N ASP A 31 1.56 0.68 12.83
CA ASP A 31 0.72 1.83 12.52
C ASP A 31 0.28 1.83 11.03
N LYS A 32 1.11 1.32 10.14
CA LYS A 32 0.74 1.08 8.74
C LYS A 32 -0.24 -0.06 8.52
N LEU A 33 -0.30 -1.04 9.44
CA LEU A 33 -1.18 -2.20 9.32
C LEU A 33 -2.47 -2.07 10.12
N ILE A 34 -2.39 -1.64 11.38
CA ILE A 34 -3.44 -1.86 12.38
C ILE A 34 -4.09 -0.55 12.82
N TRP A 35 -3.48 0.61 12.61
CA TRP A 35 -4.08 1.89 13.01
C TRP A 35 -5.38 2.16 12.24
N GLN A 36 -6.25 3.03 12.79
CA GLN A 36 -7.59 3.29 12.26
C GLN A 36 -7.62 3.59 10.76
N GLY A 37 -6.66 4.37 10.25
CA GLY A 37 -6.59 4.70 8.82
C GLY A 37 -6.41 3.47 7.91
N PRO A 38 -5.41 2.61 8.13
CA PRO A 38 -5.25 1.35 7.39
C PRO A 38 -6.43 0.40 7.48
N LEU A 39 -7.02 0.24 8.66
CA LEU A 39 -8.21 -0.62 8.83
C LEU A 39 -9.41 -0.08 8.07
N MET A 40 -9.64 1.24 8.11
CA MET A 40 -10.69 1.87 7.31
C MET A 40 -10.49 1.69 5.81
N LYS A 41 -9.24 1.80 5.32
CA LYS A 41 -8.92 1.51 3.90
C LYS A 41 -9.22 0.06 3.54
N THR A 42 -8.89 -0.88 4.42
CA THR A 42 -9.18 -2.30 4.22
C THR A 42 -10.69 -2.56 4.15
N ALA A 43 -11.44 -2.01 5.10
CA ALA A 43 -12.89 -2.12 5.13
C ALA A 43 -13.54 -1.47 3.89
N PHE A 44 -13.12 -0.26 3.54
CA PHE A 44 -13.62 0.43 2.34
C PHE A 44 -13.34 -0.36 1.06
N SER A 45 -12.12 -0.87 0.90
CA SER A 45 -11.75 -1.69 -0.25
C SER A 45 -12.57 -2.98 -0.31
N ALA A 46 -12.80 -3.64 0.83
CA ALA A 46 -13.60 -4.85 0.90
C ALA A 46 -15.08 -4.56 0.57
N LEU A 47 -15.66 -3.50 1.13
CA LEU A 47 -17.04 -3.06 0.85
C LEU A 47 -17.23 -2.67 -0.61
N PHE A 48 -16.29 -1.92 -1.17
CA PHE A 48 -16.34 -1.53 -2.58
C PHE A 48 -16.30 -2.75 -3.49
N ASN A 49 -15.36 -3.68 -3.25
CA ASN A 49 -15.26 -4.91 -4.02
C ASN A 49 -16.47 -5.84 -3.82
N GLU A 50 -17.10 -5.83 -2.63
CA GLU A 50 -18.35 -6.54 -2.37
C GLU A 50 -19.49 -5.92 -3.18
N ALA A 51 -19.61 -4.58 -3.22
CA ALA A 51 -20.65 -3.88 -3.94
C ALA A 51 -20.61 -4.18 -5.44
N ILE A 52 -19.40 -4.18 -6.04
CA ILE A 52 -19.19 -4.51 -7.46
C ILE A 52 -19.04 -6.02 -7.71
N ASN A 53 -19.16 -6.85 -6.67
CA ASN A 53 -18.97 -8.31 -6.73
C ASN A 53 -17.66 -8.74 -7.43
N SER A 54 -16.56 -8.17 -7.03
CA SER A 54 -15.23 -8.47 -7.60
C SER A 54 -14.28 -9.04 -6.52
N PRO A 55 -13.67 -10.22 -6.74
CA PRO A 55 -13.94 -11.18 -7.81
C PRO A 55 -15.31 -11.88 -7.65
N THR A 56 -15.92 -12.20 -8.77
CA THR A 56 -17.24 -12.87 -8.80
C THR A 56 -17.19 -14.27 -8.19
N GLU A 57 -16.04 -14.94 -8.27
CA GLU A 57 -15.79 -16.30 -7.78
C GLU A 57 -15.89 -16.40 -6.25
N TRP A 58 -15.77 -15.30 -5.53
CA TRP A 58 -15.90 -15.30 -4.08
C TRP A 58 -17.35 -15.15 -3.61
N GLY A 59 -18.28 -14.91 -4.55
CA GLY A 59 -19.68 -14.74 -4.25
C GLY A 59 -19.96 -13.44 -3.46
N ARG A 60 -21.18 -13.35 -2.93
CA ARG A 60 -21.65 -12.24 -2.09
C ARG A 60 -21.91 -12.72 -0.67
N GLY A 61 -22.07 -11.77 0.26
CA GLY A 61 -22.36 -12.03 1.66
C GLY A 61 -21.12 -12.11 2.53
N ILE A 62 -21.28 -12.64 3.74
CA ILE A 62 -20.25 -12.60 4.78
C ILE A 62 -18.97 -13.33 4.35
N ASP A 63 -19.08 -14.49 3.70
CA ASP A 63 -17.91 -15.25 3.21
C ASP A 63 -17.18 -14.49 2.11
N GLY A 64 -17.90 -13.95 1.13
CA GLY A 64 -17.32 -13.12 0.07
C GLY A 64 -16.65 -11.87 0.62
N PHE A 65 -17.30 -11.18 1.56
CA PHE A 65 -16.73 -10.02 2.23
C PHE A 65 -15.46 -10.38 3.01
N ALA A 66 -15.46 -11.48 3.77
CA ALA A 66 -14.29 -11.91 4.55
C ALA A 66 -13.08 -12.21 3.64
N LYS A 67 -13.30 -12.88 2.51
CA LYS A 67 -12.24 -13.13 1.51
C LYS A 67 -11.67 -11.84 0.93
N ARG A 68 -12.54 -10.86 0.62
CA ARG A 68 -12.11 -9.54 0.11
C ARG A 68 -11.37 -8.73 1.17
N ALA A 69 -11.83 -8.75 2.41
CA ALA A 69 -11.14 -8.11 3.52
C ALA A 69 -9.77 -8.73 3.78
N GLY A 70 -9.70 -10.06 3.82
CA GLY A 70 -8.44 -10.81 3.95
C GLY A 70 -7.46 -10.52 2.80
N ASN A 71 -7.95 -10.46 1.56
CA ASN A 71 -7.14 -10.08 0.41
C ASN A 71 -6.60 -8.66 0.52
N SER A 72 -7.44 -7.70 0.87
CA SER A 72 -7.04 -6.29 1.04
C SER A 72 -6.03 -6.11 2.17
N PHE A 73 -6.22 -6.84 3.27
CA PHE A 73 -5.28 -6.86 4.37
C PHE A 73 -3.94 -7.51 3.98
N GLY A 74 -3.98 -8.67 3.32
CA GLY A 74 -2.78 -9.38 2.85
C GLY A 74 -1.94 -8.55 1.88
N GLN A 75 -2.57 -7.91 0.90
CA GLN A 75 -1.89 -6.99 -0.02
C GLN A 75 -1.22 -5.83 0.73
N ARG A 76 -1.89 -5.28 1.73
CA ARG A 76 -1.35 -4.18 2.53
C ARG A 76 -0.17 -4.63 3.39
N ALA A 77 -0.27 -5.82 3.99
CA ALA A 77 0.82 -6.39 4.77
C ALA A 77 2.08 -6.57 3.92
N VAL A 78 1.94 -7.16 2.72
CA VAL A 78 3.06 -7.32 1.77
C VAL A 78 3.64 -5.96 1.39
N LYS A 79 2.78 -5.00 1.03
CA LYS A 79 3.22 -3.64 0.65
C LYS A 79 4.00 -2.98 1.79
N ALA A 80 3.45 -2.97 3.00
CA ALA A 80 4.09 -2.36 4.16
C ALA A 80 5.44 -3.01 4.49
N THR A 81 5.54 -4.34 4.40
CA THR A 81 6.80 -5.06 4.62
C THR A 81 7.87 -4.65 3.63
N VAL A 82 7.52 -4.52 2.35
CA VAL A 82 8.48 -4.12 1.30
C VAL A 82 8.86 -2.64 1.44
N GLU A 83 7.90 -1.75 1.69
CA GLU A 83 8.17 -0.32 1.92
C GLU A 83 9.14 -0.11 3.07
N LEU A 84 8.88 -0.74 4.21
CA LEU A 84 9.74 -0.62 5.40
C LEU A 84 11.11 -1.25 5.20
N GLY A 85 11.17 -2.36 4.46
CA GLY A 85 12.45 -3.01 4.15
C GLY A 85 13.33 -2.22 3.18
N LEU A 86 12.73 -1.40 2.31
CA LEU A 86 13.45 -0.56 1.35
C LEU A 86 13.71 0.87 1.86
N SER A 87 12.90 1.37 2.78
CA SER A 87 12.99 2.74 3.30
C SER A 87 14.40 3.14 3.77
N PRO A 88 15.16 2.31 4.52
CA PRO A 88 16.53 2.66 4.91
C PRO A 88 17.51 2.78 3.73
N LEU A 89 17.21 2.07 2.62
CA LEU A 89 18.09 2.05 1.44
C LEU A 89 17.79 3.21 0.47
N THR A 90 16.55 3.68 0.46
CA THR A 90 16.07 4.70 -0.49
C THR A 90 15.97 6.09 0.12
N HIS A 91 16.15 6.19 1.45
CA HIS A 91 16.00 7.44 2.20
C HIS A 91 14.66 8.13 1.94
N GLU A 92 13.59 7.33 1.82
CA GLU A 92 12.25 7.84 1.56
C GLU A 92 11.56 8.28 2.86
N ASP A 93 11.08 9.53 2.90
CA ASP A 93 10.14 9.95 3.93
C ASP A 93 8.74 9.41 3.59
N LEU A 94 8.28 8.47 4.40
CA LEU A 94 7.00 7.79 4.20
C LEU A 94 5.80 8.59 4.71
N HIS A 95 6.03 9.80 5.25
CA HIS A 95 4.96 10.66 5.75
C HIS A 95 4.31 11.46 4.61
N PHE A 96 2.99 11.61 4.70
CA PHE A 96 2.24 12.48 3.80
C PHE A 96 2.32 13.94 4.29
N TRP A 97 2.93 14.78 3.48
CA TRP A 97 3.02 16.23 3.70
C TRP A 97 1.89 16.95 2.97
N ARG A 98 0.99 17.56 3.75
CA ARG A 98 -0.12 18.32 3.22
C ARG A 98 0.36 19.68 2.72
N LEU A 99 -0.08 20.11 1.52
CA LEU A 99 0.14 21.46 1.02
C LEU A 99 -0.71 22.49 1.79
N GLY A 100 -1.98 22.13 2.04
CA GLY A 100 -2.90 22.90 2.87
C GLY A 100 -3.43 24.19 2.22
N GLU A 101 -2.62 24.88 1.44
CA GLU A 101 -2.89 26.17 0.82
C GLU A 101 -2.75 26.11 -0.71
N GLY A 102 -3.33 27.12 -1.41
CA GLY A 102 -3.26 27.21 -2.87
C GLY A 102 -4.52 26.76 -3.59
N SER A 103 -4.48 26.80 -4.93
CA SER A 103 -5.61 26.40 -5.77
C SER A 103 -5.85 24.90 -5.66
N VAL A 104 -7.11 24.47 -5.91
CA VAL A 104 -7.48 23.04 -5.94
C VAL A 104 -6.56 22.26 -6.86
N TRP A 105 -6.25 22.81 -8.03
CA TRP A 105 -5.37 22.16 -9.00
C TRP A 105 -3.93 21.99 -8.50
N ALA A 106 -3.38 22.98 -7.82
CA ALA A 106 -2.05 22.91 -7.22
C ALA A 106 -1.99 21.79 -6.15
N ARG A 107 -3.02 21.68 -5.33
CA ARG A 107 -3.14 20.65 -4.28
C ARG A 107 -3.29 19.26 -4.89
N VAL A 108 -4.12 19.10 -5.92
CA VAL A 108 -4.25 17.82 -6.66
C VAL A 108 -2.91 17.42 -7.28
N LYS A 109 -2.24 18.35 -7.98
CA LYS A 109 -0.93 18.11 -8.56
C LYS A 109 0.12 17.73 -7.50
N HIS A 110 0.11 18.41 -6.35
CA HIS A 110 0.99 18.08 -5.24
C HIS A 110 0.81 16.64 -4.75
N VAL A 111 -0.43 16.19 -4.55
CA VAL A 111 -0.73 14.82 -4.15
C VAL A 111 -0.31 13.81 -5.21
N MET A 112 -0.64 14.06 -6.49
CA MET A 112 -0.28 13.19 -7.60
C MET A 112 1.25 13.02 -7.70
N LEU A 113 1.98 14.12 -7.65
CA LEU A 113 3.44 14.09 -7.69
C LEU A 113 4.01 13.45 -6.43
N GLY A 114 3.49 13.79 -5.24
CA GLY A 114 3.94 13.25 -3.96
C GLY A 114 3.70 11.75 -3.78
N THR A 115 2.84 11.13 -4.61
CA THR A 115 2.72 9.66 -4.63
C THR A 115 3.93 8.99 -5.26
N PHE A 116 4.56 9.63 -6.23
CA PHE A 116 5.69 9.08 -6.99
C PHE A 116 7.03 9.74 -6.64
N TRP A 117 7.01 10.97 -6.13
CA TRP A 117 8.18 11.80 -5.83
C TRP A 117 8.10 12.26 -4.39
N VAL A 118 8.74 11.52 -3.48
CA VAL A 118 8.69 11.76 -2.04
C VAL A 118 9.89 12.57 -1.57
N ARG A 119 9.73 13.24 -0.41
CA ARG A 119 10.86 13.89 0.25
C ARG A 119 11.84 12.84 0.74
N ARG A 120 13.11 13.21 0.79
CA ARG A 120 14.13 12.42 1.46
C ARG A 120 14.11 12.69 2.97
N ASP A 121 14.36 11.66 3.76
CA ASP A 121 14.49 11.76 5.22
C ASP A 121 15.75 12.53 5.65
N ASP A 122 16.79 12.56 4.79
CA ASP A 122 18.02 13.33 4.99
C ASP A 122 17.85 14.85 4.69
N GLY A 123 16.65 15.30 4.30
CA GLY A 123 16.36 16.69 3.98
C GLY A 123 16.95 17.19 2.66
N GLN A 124 17.64 16.36 1.90
CA GLN A 124 18.32 16.74 0.64
C GLN A 124 17.42 16.61 -0.59
N GLY A 125 16.20 17.14 -0.55
CA GLY A 125 15.34 17.21 -1.74
C GLY A 125 14.31 16.09 -1.83
N HIS A 126 14.10 15.59 -3.06
CA HIS A 126 13.10 14.58 -3.36
C HIS A 126 13.72 13.38 -4.04
N THR A 127 13.15 12.21 -3.83
CA THR A 127 13.53 10.95 -4.47
C THR A 127 12.32 10.23 -5.05
N LEU A 128 12.55 9.29 -5.98
CA LEU A 128 11.47 8.42 -6.45
C LEU A 128 10.97 7.55 -5.29
N ALA A 129 9.65 7.43 -5.15
CA ALA A 129 9.01 6.56 -4.15
C ALA A 129 9.17 5.07 -4.51
N ALA A 130 10.44 4.60 -4.57
CA ALA A 130 10.79 3.26 -5.02
C ALA A 130 10.20 2.19 -4.10
N GLY A 131 10.24 2.40 -2.78
CA GLY A 131 9.64 1.50 -1.80
C GLY A 131 8.14 1.38 -1.99
N ARG A 132 7.42 2.51 -2.17
CA ARG A 132 5.97 2.54 -2.41
C ARG A 132 5.61 1.82 -3.71
N ILE A 133 6.31 2.09 -4.80
CA ILE A 133 6.06 1.49 -6.13
C ILE A 133 6.37 -0.02 -6.08
N THR A 134 7.54 -0.38 -5.57
CA THR A 134 7.97 -1.78 -5.45
C THR A 134 7.06 -2.55 -4.49
N GLY A 135 6.67 -1.94 -3.38
CA GLY A 135 5.73 -2.52 -2.42
C GLY A 135 4.36 -2.80 -3.03
N ALA A 136 3.81 -1.84 -3.79
CA ALA A 136 2.55 -2.02 -4.50
C ALA A 136 2.66 -3.12 -5.57
N PHE A 137 3.78 -3.17 -6.30
CA PHE A 137 4.02 -4.22 -7.30
C PHE A 137 4.14 -5.60 -6.65
N ALA A 138 4.91 -5.71 -5.57
CA ALA A 138 5.06 -6.95 -4.81
C ALA A 138 3.70 -7.44 -4.27
N ALA A 139 2.91 -6.55 -3.68
CA ALA A 139 1.57 -6.87 -3.18
C ALA A 139 0.66 -7.39 -4.29
N GLY A 140 0.66 -6.74 -5.46
CA GLY A 140 -0.11 -7.19 -6.61
C GLY A 140 0.33 -8.55 -7.14
N GLN A 141 1.63 -8.79 -7.25
CA GLN A 141 2.14 -10.08 -7.73
C GLN A 141 1.95 -11.22 -6.70
N MET A 142 2.12 -10.95 -5.41
CA MET A 142 1.89 -11.94 -4.37
C MET A 142 0.42 -12.28 -4.20
N SER A 143 -0.48 -11.32 -4.38
CA SER A 143 -1.92 -11.58 -4.27
C SER A 143 -2.40 -12.67 -5.22
N ARG A 144 -1.70 -12.90 -6.32
CA ARG A 144 -1.99 -14.00 -7.28
C ARG A 144 -1.94 -15.38 -6.65
N LEU A 145 -1.26 -15.56 -5.53
CA LEU A 145 -1.12 -16.87 -4.86
C LEU A 145 -2.43 -17.32 -4.20
N TRP A 146 -3.30 -16.39 -3.84
CA TRP A 146 -4.59 -16.68 -3.20
C TRP A 146 -5.81 -16.18 -3.97
N MET A 147 -5.58 -15.49 -5.10
CA MET A 147 -6.67 -15.05 -5.97
C MET A 147 -7.22 -16.20 -6.81
N PRO A 148 -8.49 -16.13 -7.27
CA PRO A 148 -9.05 -17.08 -8.21
C PRO A 148 -8.20 -17.26 -9.46
N ALA A 149 -8.19 -18.46 -10.05
CA ALA A 149 -7.33 -18.82 -11.18
C ALA A 149 -7.40 -17.82 -12.35
N ARG A 150 -8.58 -17.24 -12.62
CA ARG A 150 -8.77 -16.22 -13.65
C ARG A 150 -7.93 -14.96 -13.39
N LEU A 151 -7.70 -14.62 -12.14
CA LEU A 151 -6.93 -13.46 -11.69
C LEU A 151 -5.49 -13.80 -11.25
N ALA A 152 -5.09 -15.06 -11.33
CA ALA A 152 -3.76 -15.54 -10.95
C ALA A 152 -2.71 -15.33 -12.06
N ASN A 153 -2.88 -14.38 -12.96
CA ASN A 153 -1.95 -14.07 -14.04
C ASN A 153 -1.18 -12.76 -13.80
N PHE A 154 -0.06 -12.57 -14.50
CA PHE A 154 0.82 -11.41 -14.34
C PHE A 154 0.10 -10.09 -14.58
N GLY A 155 -0.72 -9.99 -15.64
CA GLY A 155 -1.47 -8.78 -15.97
C GLY A 155 -2.50 -8.39 -14.89
N ALA A 156 -3.13 -9.38 -14.24
CA ALA A 156 -4.01 -9.12 -13.11
C ALA A 156 -3.21 -8.57 -11.91
N GLY A 157 -2.02 -9.14 -11.64
CA GLY A 157 -1.11 -8.61 -10.62
C GLY A 157 -0.73 -7.14 -10.88
N VAL A 158 -0.40 -6.79 -12.12
CA VAL A 158 -0.09 -5.39 -12.50
C VAL A 158 -1.29 -4.47 -12.30
N ARG A 159 -2.50 -4.90 -12.70
CA ARG A 159 -3.73 -4.13 -12.44
C ARG A 159 -3.98 -3.92 -10.93
N THR A 160 -3.78 -4.95 -10.14
CA THR A 160 -3.89 -4.87 -8.68
C THR A 160 -2.88 -3.88 -8.11
N SER A 161 -1.64 -3.89 -8.60
CA SER A 161 -0.60 -2.92 -8.20
C SER A 161 -1.02 -1.47 -8.51
N GLY A 162 -1.53 -1.25 -9.73
CA GLY A 162 -2.08 0.07 -10.14
C GLY A 162 -3.25 0.50 -9.26
N GLY A 163 -4.17 -0.41 -8.95
CA GLY A 163 -5.28 -0.16 -8.03
C GLY A 163 -4.81 0.21 -6.62
N THR A 164 -3.76 -0.44 -6.12
CA THR A 164 -3.15 -0.13 -4.81
C THR A 164 -2.57 1.28 -4.79
N LEU A 165 -1.81 1.67 -5.83
CA LEU A 165 -1.29 3.05 -5.97
C LEU A 165 -2.42 4.07 -6.12
N GLY A 166 -3.48 3.74 -6.88
CA GLY A 166 -4.66 4.58 -7.00
C GLY A 166 -5.38 4.82 -5.67
N LEU A 167 -5.46 3.81 -4.82
CA LEU A 167 -5.99 3.94 -3.46
C LEU A 167 -5.11 4.82 -2.56
N ASP A 168 -3.80 4.79 -2.75
CA ASP A 168 -2.90 5.71 -2.04
C ASP A 168 -3.15 7.16 -2.47
N VAL A 169 -3.18 7.43 -3.79
CA VAL A 169 -3.54 8.76 -4.33
C VAL A 169 -4.89 9.22 -3.78
N GLY A 170 -5.92 8.37 -3.85
CA GLY A 170 -7.26 8.68 -3.36
C GLY A 170 -7.28 9.02 -1.86
N THR A 171 -6.50 8.28 -1.08
CA THR A 171 -6.38 8.55 0.37
C THR A 171 -5.65 9.85 0.66
N ASP A 172 -4.57 10.11 -0.08
CA ASP A 172 -3.78 11.32 0.11
C ASP A 172 -4.56 12.56 -0.39
N LEU A 173 -5.38 12.43 -1.46
CA LEU A 173 -6.36 13.45 -1.84
C LEU A 173 -7.39 13.68 -0.72
N PHE A 174 -7.96 12.62 -0.16
CA PHE A 174 -8.88 12.74 0.95
C PHE A 174 -8.24 13.47 2.14
N ARG A 175 -7.01 13.11 2.52
CA ARG A 175 -6.24 13.77 3.59
C ARG A 175 -5.95 15.23 3.27
N GLU A 176 -5.66 15.55 2.01
CA GLU A 176 -5.37 16.90 1.56
C GLU A 176 -6.58 17.82 1.68
N PHE A 177 -7.77 17.34 1.35
CA PHE A 177 -9.00 18.15 1.32
C PHE A 177 -9.86 18.02 2.58
N TRP A 178 -9.61 17.06 3.44
CA TRP A 178 -10.38 16.87 4.66
C TRP A 178 -10.16 18.02 5.64
N PRO A 179 -11.23 18.70 6.11
CA PRO A 179 -11.08 19.78 7.08
C PRO A 179 -10.55 19.23 8.40
N ARG A 180 -9.43 19.75 8.86
CA ARG A 180 -8.93 19.46 10.21
C ARG A 180 -9.71 20.36 11.18
N LYS A 181 -10.42 19.78 12.14
CA LYS A 181 -10.92 20.55 13.27
C LYS A 181 -9.70 21.16 13.97
N ARG A 182 -9.66 22.49 13.99
CA ARG A 182 -8.71 23.25 14.83
C ARG A 182 -9.02 23.04 16.29
#